data_d47c736849293c361a256fd97bc125fa
#
_entry.id   d47c736849293c361a256fd97bc125fa
#
_cell.length_a   1.000
_cell.length_b   1.000
_cell.length_c   1.000
_cell.angle_alpha   90.00
_cell.angle_beta   90.00
_cell.angle_gamma   90.00
#
_symmetry.space_group_name_H-M   'P 1'
#
loop_
_entity.id
_entity.type
_entity.pdbx_description
1 polymer ?
#
loop_
_entity_poly.entity_id
_entity_poly.type
_entity_poly.pdbx_seq_one_letter_code
_entity_poly.pdbx_strand_id
1 'polypeptide(L)'
;MVAGPVTDENQGGLRAALFFACARWAGFVARMAGQADSAWLIILQVMITRVTFPAMKTEMLVELYDVARLMRIRFDRWARTYGMTRAQGVILARLSRQPGMTQNEMAGLCEVEPITVGRLVDRLEARGLLERRLDPSDRRIRRLHLLPAAEPILKEIQRYKEELFREITEGLDEPTVDLVTNALLKMKTQLTMETPAKIAAAGE
;
A
#
# COMPACT_ATOMS: atom_id res chain seq x y z
N MET A 1 36.37 8.33 13.65
CA MET A 1 36.62 6.99 13.10
C MET A 1 35.58 6.77 12.04
N VAL A 2 35.94 6.90 10.78
CA VAL A 2 35.03 6.92 9.62
C VAL A 2 34.85 5.49 9.14
N ALA A 3 33.63 4.97 9.16
CA ALA A 3 33.30 3.69 8.54
C ALA A 3 33.25 3.88 7.02
N GLY A 4 34.15 3.20 6.29
CA GLY A 4 34.21 3.21 4.83
C GLY A 4 33.05 2.47 4.17
N PRO A 5 32.83 2.67 2.87
CA PRO A 5 31.71 2.09 2.15
C PRO A 5 31.82 0.56 2.09
N VAL A 6 30.70 -0.12 2.38
CA VAL A 6 30.55 -1.57 2.20
C VAL A 6 30.61 -1.86 0.70
N THR A 7 31.69 -2.48 0.26
CA THR A 7 31.94 -2.79 -1.14
C THR A 7 31.06 -3.96 -1.63
N ASP A 8 30.56 -3.81 -2.83
CA ASP A 8 29.64 -4.71 -3.59
C ASP A 8 30.22 -6.10 -3.93
N GLU A 9 31.48 -6.37 -3.55
CA GLU A 9 32.17 -7.65 -3.81
C GLU A 9 31.60 -8.85 -3.03
N ASN A 10 30.91 -8.62 -1.91
CA ASN A 10 30.42 -9.73 -1.07
C ASN A 10 29.08 -10.31 -1.58
N GLN A 11 28.34 -9.60 -2.41
CA GLN A 11 27.08 -10.08 -2.99
C GLN A 11 27.34 -11.01 -4.21
N GLY A 12 28.41 -10.81 -4.94
CA GLY A 12 28.81 -11.67 -6.05
C GLY A 12 29.20 -13.08 -5.61
N GLY A 13 29.91 -13.20 -4.49
CA GLY A 13 30.33 -14.47 -3.91
C GLY A 13 29.17 -15.33 -3.38
N LEU A 14 28.20 -14.71 -2.72
CA LEU A 14 27.01 -15.41 -2.20
C LEU A 14 26.10 -15.92 -3.34
N ARG A 15 25.96 -15.13 -4.40
CA ARG A 15 25.19 -15.49 -5.60
C ARG A 15 25.83 -16.64 -6.38
N ALA A 16 27.15 -16.63 -6.53
CA ALA A 16 27.89 -17.72 -7.13
C ALA A 16 27.80 -19.00 -6.28
N ALA A 17 27.91 -18.91 -4.96
CA ALA A 17 27.79 -20.04 -4.04
C ALA A 17 26.39 -20.66 -4.06
N LEU A 18 25.33 -19.85 -4.12
CA LEU A 18 23.93 -20.31 -4.25
C LEU A 18 23.70 -20.94 -5.62
N PHE A 19 24.25 -20.38 -6.69
CA PHE A 19 24.16 -20.95 -8.05
C PHE A 19 24.84 -22.33 -8.13
N PHE A 20 26.05 -22.48 -7.56
CA PHE A 20 26.76 -23.77 -7.49
C PHE A 20 26.07 -24.77 -6.54
N ALA A 21 25.46 -24.32 -5.46
CA ALA A 21 24.68 -25.19 -4.58
C ALA A 21 23.40 -25.70 -5.27
N CYS A 22 22.67 -24.83 -5.99
CA CYS A 22 21.50 -25.23 -6.79
C CYS A 22 21.88 -26.17 -7.94
N ALA A 23 22.98 -25.93 -8.65
CA ALA A 23 23.45 -26.80 -9.73
C ALA A 23 23.86 -28.19 -9.20
N ARG A 24 24.51 -28.26 -8.03
CA ARG A 24 24.84 -29.55 -7.38
C ARG A 24 23.59 -30.27 -6.89
N TRP A 25 22.62 -29.55 -6.39
CA TRP A 25 21.34 -30.12 -5.93
C TRP A 25 20.50 -30.65 -7.10
N ALA A 26 20.45 -29.91 -8.22
CA ALA A 26 19.83 -30.36 -9.46
C ALA A 26 20.48 -31.64 -10.04
N GLY A 27 21.81 -31.71 -10.00
CA GLY A 27 22.55 -32.92 -10.40
C GLY A 27 22.33 -34.11 -9.45
N PHE A 28 22.10 -33.86 -8.16
CA PHE A 28 21.76 -34.91 -7.19
C PHE A 28 20.32 -35.43 -7.40
N VAL A 29 19.36 -34.52 -7.62
CA VAL A 29 17.96 -34.89 -7.91
C VAL A 29 17.84 -35.62 -9.22
N ALA A 30 18.57 -35.21 -10.29
CA ALA A 30 18.62 -35.90 -11.57
C ALA A 30 19.20 -37.33 -11.47
N ARG A 31 20.10 -37.55 -10.52
CA ARG A 31 20.73 -38.87 -10.29
C ARG A 31 19.86 -39.80 -9.44
N MET A 32 18.95 -39.23 -8.59
CA MET A 32 17.99 -40.00 -7.80
C MET A 32 16.75 -40.38 -8.59
N ALA A 33 16.35 -39.59 -9.58
CA ALA A 33 15.21 -39.87 -10.47
C ALA A 33 15.67 -40.64 -11.71
N GLY A 34 16.12 -41.88 -11.53
CA GLY A 34 16.42 -42.78 -12.63
C GLY A 34 15.26 -42.84 -13.62
N GLN A 35 15.41 -42.27 -14.83
CA GLN A 35 14.40 -42.06 -15.90
C GLN A 35 13.44 -40.90 -15.65
N ALA A 36 13.94 -39.65 -15.59
CA ALA A 36 13.09 -38.49 -15.78
C ALA A 36 13.07 -38.13 -17.27
N ASP A 37 11.87 -38.19 -17.88
CA ASP A 37 11.63 -37.72 -19.25
C ASP A 37 12.17 -36.31 -19.43
N SER A 38 12.77 -36.02 -20.59
CA SER A 38 13.33 -34.71 -20.97
C SER A 38 12.35 -33.55 -20.77
N ALA A 39 11.04 -33.84 -20.77
CA ALA A 39 9.98 -32.88 -20.43
C ALA A 39 10.06 -32.34 -19.00
N TRP A 40 10.42 -33.14 -18.00
CA TRP A 40 10.56 -32.71 -16.61
C TRP A 40 11.78 -31.80 -16.40
N LEU A 41 12.87 -32.03 -17.11
CA LEU A 41 14.06 -31.17 -17.10
C LEU A 41 13.74 -29.80 -17.72
N ILE A 42 12.95 -29.78 -18.80
CA ILE A 42 12.50 -28.53 -19.44
C ILE A 42 11.53 -27.78 -18.51
N ILE A 43 10.59 -28.46 -17.86
CA ILE A 43 9.66 -27.88 -16.91
C ILE A 43 10.42 -27.31 -15.71
N LEU A 44 11.39 -28.04 -15.16
CA LEU A 44 12.24 -27.59 -14.06
C LEU A 44 13.11 -26.39 -14.47
N GLN A 45 13.69 -26.43 -15.68
CA GLN A 45 14.47 -25.34 -16.26
C GLN A 45 13.58 -24.10 -16.49
N VAL A 46 12.36 -24.27 -17.00
CA VAL A 46 11.39 -23.18 -17.20
C VAL A 46 10.89 -22.64 -15.85
N MET A 47 10.67 -23.50 -14.85
CA MET A 47 10.34 -23.04 -13.50
C MET A 47 11.49 -22.26 -12.86
N ILE A 48 12.74 -22.77 -12.94
CA ILE A 48 13.90 -22.08 -12.37
C ILE A 48 14.16 -20.75 -13.10
N THR A 49 14.07 -20.70 -14.43
CA THR A 49 14.24 -19.45 -15.20
C THR A 49 13.08 -18.47 -15.01
N ARG A 50 11.85 -18.94 -14.82
CA ARG A 50 10.71 -18.05 -14.50
C ARG A 50 10.71 -17.55 -13.07
N VAL A 51 11.27 -18.30 -12.12
CA VAL A 51 11.39 -17.89 -10.73
C VAL A 51 12.55 -16.91 -10.50
N THR A 52 13.63 -16.99 -11.31
CA THR A 52 14.84 -16.18 -11.08
C THR A 52 14.83 -14.82 -11.82
N PHE A 53 14.03 -14.62 -12.86
CA PHE A 53 14.06 -13.38 -13.66
C PHE A 53 12.89 -12.40 -13.43
N PRO A 54 11.71 -12.78 -12.92
CA PRO A 54 10.73 -11.80 -12.47
C PRO A 54 10.92 -11.33 -11.02
N ALA A 55 11.79 -11.99 -10.23
CA ALA A 55 11.93 -11.72 -8.79
C ALA A 55 12.22 -10.24 -8.47
N MET A 56 13.11 -9.59 -9.21
CA MET A 56 13.52 -8.21 -8.92
C MET A 56 12.44 -7.16 -9.15
N LYS A 57 11.48 -7.39 -10.08
CA LYS A 57 10.34 -6.50 -10.31
C LYS A 57 9.19 -6.76 -9.34
N THR A 58 9.10 -7.98 -8.85
CA THR A 58 8.08 -8.42 -7.89
C THR A 58 8.44 -8.00 -6.46
N GLU A 59 9.73 -7.94 -6.12
CA GLU A 59 10.23 -7.46 -4.82
C GLU A 59 9.73 -6.05 -4.52
N MET A 60 9.80 -5.13 -5.47
CA MET A 60 9.29 -3.76 -5.29
C MET A 60 7.80 -3.74 -4.92
N LEU A 61 6.98 -4.59 -5.51
CA LEU A 61 5.55 -4.66 -5.17
C LEU A 61 5.32 -5.22 -3.78
N VAL A 62 6.11 -6.22 -3.37
CA VAL A 62 6.07 -6.80 -2.03
C VAL A 62 6.46 -5.75 -0.99
N GLU A 63 7.56 -5.05 -1.20
CA GLU A 63 8.02 -3.98 -0.29
C GLU A 63 7.02 -2.83 -0.21
N LEU A 64 6.45 -2.41 -1.34
CA LEU A 64 5.42 -1.38 -1.37
C LEU A 64 4.17 -1.80 -0.57
N TYR A 65 3.75 -3.05 -0.73
CA TYR A 65 2.63 -3.62 0.03
C TYR A 65 2.95 -3.68 1.53
N ASP A 66 4.14 -4.14 1.91
CA ASP A 66 4.55 -4.26 3.31
C ASP A 66 4.69 -2.89 3.99
N VAL A 67 5.30 -1.91 3.32
CA VAL A 67 5.35 -0.53 3.81
C VAL A 67 3.95 0.02 4.03
N ALA A 68 3.06 -0.11 3.03
CA ALA A 68 1.68 0.35 3.15
C ALA A 68 0.92 -0.38 4.28
N ARG A 69 1.16 -1.67 4.47
CA ARG A 69 0.58 -2.47 5.57
C ARG A 69 1.08 -1.99 6.94
N LEU A 70 2.39 -1.76 7.09
CA LEU A 70 2.99 -1.27 8.33
C LEU A 70 2.48 0.13 8.69
N MET A 71 2.36 1.03 7.71
CA MET A 71 1.78 2.35 7.90
C MET A 71 0.32 2.26 8.38
N ARG A 72 -0.49 1.33 7.81
CA ARG A 72 -1.87 1.10 8.28
C ARG A 72 -1.92 0.61 9.72
N ILE A 73 -1.07 -0.34 10.10
CA ILE A 73 -1.00 -0.87 11.47
C ILE A 73 -0.62 0.24 12.46
N ARG A 74 0.36 1.07 12.12
CA ARG A 74 0.78 2.20 12.96
C ARG A 74 -0.33 3.22 13.12
N PHE A 75 -1.00 3.60 12.03
CA PHE A 75 -2.11 4.53 12.09
C PHE A 75 -3.30 3.97 12.89
N ASP A 76 -3.59 2.66 12.78
CA ASP A 76 -4.64 2.01 13.58
C ASP A 76 -4.32 2.06 15.08
N ARG A 77 -3.07 1.80 15.47
CA ARG A 77 -2.62 1.91 16.86
C ARG A 77 -2.74 3.35 17.38
N TRP A 78 -2.30 4.31 16.59
CA TRP A 78 -2.41 5.72 16.92
C TRP A 78 -3.88 6.16 17.04
N ALA A 79 -4.75 5.82 16.11
CA ALA A 79 -6.17 6.19 16.14
C ALA A 79 -6.89 5.69 17.40
N ARG A 80 -6.52 4.51 17.90
CA ARG A 80 -7.06 3.94 19.14
C ARG A 80 -6.76 4.80 20.37
N THR A 81 -5.64 5.51 20.41
CA THR A 81 -5.33 6.41 21.54
C THR A 81 -6.30 7.59 21.65
N TYR A 82 -6.98 7.92 20.52
CA TYR A 82 -8.04 8.93 20.46
C TYR A 82 -9.46 8.31 20.49
N GLY A 83 -9.59 7.06 20.87
CA GLY A 83 -10.87 6.35 20.90
C GLY A 83 -11.53 6.21 19.53
N MET A 84 -10.72 6.12 18.46
CA MET A 84 -11.19 6.02 17.08
C MET A 84 -10.65 4.77 16.40
N THR A 85 -11.40 4.29 15.41
CA THR A 85 -10.89 3.33 14.45
C THR A 85 -10.09 4.06 13.36
N ARG A 86 -9.17 3.32 12.69
CA ARG A 86 -8.45 3.83 11.51
C ARG A 86 -9.41 4.41 10.46
N ALA A 87 -10.51 3.71 10.17
CA ALA A 87 -11.48 4.15 9.17
C ALA A 87 -12.12 5.49 9.54
N GLN A 88 -12.45 5.72 10.81
CA GLN A 88 -12.96 7.03 11.28
C GLN A 88 -11.92 8.14 11.11
N GLY A 89 -10.66 7.89 11.47
CA GLY A 89 -9.58 8.86 11.24
C GLY A 89 -9.36 9.16 9.75
N VAL A 90 -9.48 8.15 8.89
CA VAL A 90 -9.40 8.33 7.42
C VAL A 90 -10.56 9.19 6.91
N ILE A 91 -11.80 8.96 7.38
CA ILE A 91 -12.96 9.78 6.99
C ILE A 91 -12.73 11.25 7.35
N LEU A 92 -12.30 11.55 8.58
CA LEU A 92 -12.02 12.92 9.00
C LEU A 92 -10.92 13.55 8.14
N ALA A 93 -9.82 12.84 7.91
CA ALA A 93 -8.71 13.31 7.09
C ALA A 93 -9.08 13.51 5.60
N ARG A 94 -10.02 12.76 5.07
CA ARG A 94 -10.54 12.93 3.70
C ARG A 94 -11.45 14.15 3.61
N LEU A 95 -12.39 14.28 4.54
CA LEU A 95 -13.31 15.42 4.58
C LEU A 95 -12.60 16.75 4.81
N SER A 96 -11.46 16.78 5.51
CA SER A 96 -10.67 18.01 5.66
C SER A 96 -10.04 18.48 4.33
N ARG A 97 -9.79 17.56 3.41
CA ARG A 97 -9.23 17.87 2.07
C ARG A 97 -10.32 18.11 1.04
N GLN A 98 -11.43 17.42 1.16
CA GLN A 98 -12.54 17.44 0.22
C GLN A 98 -13.86 17.49 1.01
N PRO A 99 -14.30 18.68 1.45
CA PRO A 99 -15.58 18.86 2.14
C PRO A 99 -16.77 18.55 1.23
N GLY A 100 -17.86 18.12 1.82
CA GLY A 100 -19.12 17.91 1.09
C GLY A 100 -19.20 16.61 0.29
N MET A 101 -18.32 15.64 0.56
CA MET A 101 -18.44 14.30 -0.02
C MET A 101 -19.71 13.59 0.44
N THR A 102 -20.29 12.78 -0.43
CA THR A 102 -21.36 11.85 -0.09
C THR A 102 -20.82 10.60 0.61
N GLN A 103 -21.70 9.84 1.28
CA GLN A 103 -21.31 8.55 1.88
C GLN A 103 -20.84 7.54 0.83
N ASN A 104 -21.41 7.54 -0.38
CA ASN A 104 -21.01 6.63 -1.45
C ASN A 104 -19.62 6.97 -1.99
N GLU A 105 -19.32 8.25 -2.21
CA GLU A 105 -17.98 8.69 -2.60
C GLU A 105 -16.93 8.33 -1.54
N MET A 106 -17.29 8.52 -0.25
CA MET A 106 -16.44 8.13 0.86
C MET A 106 -16.23 6.63 0.94
N ALA A 107 -17.24 5.82 0.63
CA ALA A 107 -17.15 4.36 0.61
C ALA A 107 -16.17 3.87 -0.45
N GLY A 108 -16.21 4.43 -1.65
CA GLY A 108 -15.25 4.14 -2.69
C GLY A 108 -13.81 4.48 -2.29
N LEU A 109 -13.59 5.62 -1.60
CA LEU A 109 -12.25 6.00 -1.14
C LEU A 109 -11.72 5.17 0.05
N CYS A 110 -12.62 4.64 0.87
CA CYS A 110 -12.28 3.80 2.02
C CYS A 110 -12.22 2.32 1.68
N GLU A 111 -12.58 1.94 0.45
CA GLU A 111 -12.67 0.54 -0.02
C GLU A 111 -13.54 -0.33 0.88
N VAL A 112 -14.68 0.22 1.31
CA VAL A 112 -15.66 -0.45 2.18
C VAL A 112 -17.08 -0.23 1.66
N GLU A 113 -17.99 -1.12 2.05
CA GLU A 113 -19.39 -1.00 1.68
C GLU A 113 -20.05 0.28 2.23
N PRO A 114 -20.96 0.95 1.47
CA PRO A 114 -21.63 2.18 1.90
C PRO A 114 -22.30 2.07 3.26
N ILE A 115 -22.87 0.92 3.60
CA ILE A 115 -23.50 0.67 4.90
C ILE A 115 -22.46 0.72 6.06
N THR A 116 -21.24 0.29 5.79
CA THR A 116 -20.15 0.37 6.78
C THR A 116 -19.75 1.82 7.00
N VAL A 117 -19.63 2.61 5.93
CA VAL A 117 -19.40 4.07 6.05
C VAL A 117 -20.53 4.73 6.81
N GLY A 118 -21.80 4.38 6.52
CA GLY A 118 -22.95 4.89 7.26
C GLY A 118 -22.78 4.76 8.77
N ARG A 119 -22.45 3.55 9.25
CA ARG A 119 -22.22 3.28 10.67
C ARG A 119 -21.02 4.04 11.26
N LEU A 120 -19.97 4.24 10.48
CA LEU A 120 -18.79 5.02 10.92
C LEU A 120 -19.14 6.50 11.03
N VAL A 121 -19.90 7.03 10.07
CA VAL A 121 -20.40 8.40 10.05
C VAL A 121 -21.36 8.64 11.22
N ASP A 122 -22.30 7.72 11.50
CA ASP A 122 -23.21 7.82 12.66
C ASP A 122 -22.44 7.99 13.97
N ARG A 123 -21.35 7.23 14.16
CA ARG A 123 -20.51 7.34 15.35
C ARG A 123 -19.74 8.65 15.42
N LEU A 124 -19.29 9.18 14.30
CA LEU A 124 -18.60 10.48 14.24
C LEU A 124 -19.57 11.64 14.46
N GLU A 125 -20.78 11.54 13.92
CA GLU A 125 -21.86 12.49 14.11
C GLU A 125 -22.34 12.52 15.58
N ALA A 126 -22.50 11.35 16.21
CA ALA A 126 -22.82 11.23 17.63
C ALA A 126 -21.74 11.85 18.55
N ARG A 127 -20.48 11.96 18.07
CA ARG A 127 -19.36 12.65 18.76
C ARG A 127 -19.31 14.13 18.42
N GLY A 128 -20.20 14.65 17.58
CA GLY A 128 -20.19 16.05 17.14
C GLY A 128 -19.00 16.43 16.26
N LEU A 129 -18.34 15.44 15.58
CA LEU A 129 -17.15 15.69 14.76
C LEU A 129 -17.49 16.01 13.31
N LEU A 130 -18.65 15.57 12.85
CA LEU A 130 -19.17 15.86 11.52
C LEU A 130 -20.71 15.92 11.57
N GLU A 131 -21.30 16.41 10.49
CA GLU A 131 -22.74 16.39 10.28
C GLU A 131 -23.09 16.06 8.84
N ARG A 132 -24.35 15.63 8.63
CA ARG A 132 -24.93 15.43 7.31
C ARG A 132 -25.77 16.64 6.93
N ARG A 133 -25.43 17.31 5.83
CA ARG A 133 -26.22 18.41 5.25
C ARG A 133 -26.94 17.93 4.01
N LEU A 134 -28.12 18.46 3.74
CA LEU A 134 -28.83 18.27 2.48
C LEU A 134 -28.04 18.94 1.36
N ASP A 135 -27.94 18.26 0.21
CA ASP A 135 -27.43 18.89 -1.01
C ASP A 135 -28.40 19.98 -1.46
N PRO A 136 -27.89 21.18 -1.80
CA PRO A 136 -28.76 22.27 -2.28
C PRO A 136 -29.51 21.96 -3.57
N SER A 137 -28.95 21.12 -4.43
CA SER A 137 -29.49 20.79 -5.75
C SER A 137 -30.36 19.53 -5.73
N ASP A 138 -30.09 18.57 -4.83
CA ASP A 138 -30.88 17.35 -4.67
C ASP A 138 -31.04 16.95 -3.20
N ARG A 139 -32.23 17.15 -2.66
CA ARG A 139 -32.58 16.84 -1.26
C ARG A 139 -32.48 15.35 -0.89
N ARG A 140 -32.32 14.45 -1.87
CA ARG A 140 -32.10 13.02 -1.64
C ARG A 140 -30.66 12.73 -1.26
N ILE A 141 -29.73 13.62 -1.62
CA ILE A 141 -28.31 13.50 -1.36
C ILE A 141 -27.97 14.14 -0.02
N ARG A 142 -27.17 13.43 0.78
CA ARG A 142 -26.60 13.92 2.04
C ARG A 142 -25.10 14.09 1.87
N ARG A 143 -24.61 15.29 2.15
CA ARG A 143 -23.19 15.65 2.12
C ARG A 143 -22.61 15.70 3.51
N LEU A 144 -21.41 15.19 3.67
CA LEU A 144 -20.69 15.12 4.93
C LEU A 144 -19.85 16.39 5.11
N HIS A 145 -20.00 17.04 6.25
CA HIS A 145 -19.26 18.24 6.61
C HIS A 145 -18.66 18.08 8.01
N LEU A 146 -17.39 18.51 8.14
CA LEU A 146 -16.74 18.54 9.44
C LEU A 146 -17.34 19.67 10.30
N LEU A 147 -17.43 19.41 11.59
CA LEU A 147 -17.76 20.40 12.61
C LEU A 147 -16.47 20.93 13.26
N PRO A 148 -16.49 22.12 13.87
CA PRO A 148 -15.31 22.70 14.52
C PRO A 148 -14.68 21.79 15.58
N ALA A 149 -15.46 20.95 16.24
CA ALA A 149 -14.97 19.98 17.21
C ALA A 149 -14.01 18.91 16.61
N ALA A 150 -13.98 18.73 15.29
CA ALA A 150 -13.03 17.87 14.62
C ALA A 150 -11.63 18.48 14.49
N GLU A 151 -11.49 19.80 14.61
CA GLU A 151 -10.24 20.51 14.36
C GLU A 151 -9.06 20.05 15.24
N PRO A 152 -9.22 19.85 16.56
CA PRO A 152 -8.14 19.31 17.38
C PRO A 152 -7.66 17.95 16.91
N ILE A 153 -8.57 17.05 16.53
CA ILE A 153 -8.24 15.72 16.05
C ILE A 153 -7.52 15.78 14.70
N LEU A 154 -7.92 16.70 13.81
CA LEU A 154 -7.26 16.91 12.53
C LEU A 154 -5.83 17.42 12.69
N LYS A 155 -5.58 18.30 13.66
CA LYS A 155 -4.22 18.76 14.01
C LYS A 155 -3.35 17.58 14.48
N GLU A 156 -3.90 16.70 15.30
CA GLU A 156 -3.20 15.52 15.76
C GLU A 156 -2.94 14.51 14.61
N ILE A 157 -3.88 14.31 13.69
CA ILE A 157 -3.67 13.52 12.47
C ILE A 157 -2.54 14.11 11.62
N GLN A 158 -2.48 15.42 11.49
CA GLN A 158 -1.43 16.09 10.73
C GLN A 158 -0.07 15.92 11.40
N ARG A 159 0.00 16.14 12.74
CA ARG A 159 1.23 15.90 13.51
C ARG A 159 1.73 14.46 13.37
N TYR A 160 0.84 13.49 13.51
CA TYR A 160 1.18 12.08 13.31
C TYR A 160 1.78 11.82 11.92
N LYS A 161 1.23 12.42 10.86
CA LYS A 161 1.76 12.26 9.50
C LYS A 161 3.16 12.84 9.36
N GLU A 162 3.41 13.98 9.95
CA GLU A 162 4.72 14.64 9.93
C GLU A 162 5.77 13.83 10.71
N GLU A 163 5.39 13.29 11.86
CA GLU A 163 6.25 12.41 12.66
C GLU A 163 6.56 11.12 11.89
N LEU A 164 5.53 10.47 11.35
CA LEU A 164 5.70 9.26 10.53
C LEU A 164 6.58 9.52 9.30
N PHE A 165 6.36 10.64 8.60
CA PHE A 165 7.16 11.02 7.44
C PHE A 165 8.63 11.15 7.82
N ARG A 166 8.96 11.89 8.87
CA ARG A 166 10.35 12.04 9.35
C ARG A 166 10.99 10.70 9.68
N GLU A 167 10.23 9.81 10.34
CA GLU A 167 10.72 8.50 10.72
C GLU A 167 11.01 7.60 9.51
N ILE A 168 10.09 7.53 8.55
CA ILE A 168 10.25 6.63 7.38
C ILE A 168 11.23 7.17 6.33
N THR A 169 11.57 8.45 6.39
CA THR A 169 12.56 9.07 5.50
C THR A 169 13.90 9.32 6.18
N GLU A 170 14.08 8.84 7.41
CA GLU A 170 15.34 8.97 8.12
C GLU A 170 16.48 8.32 7.31
N GLY A 171 17.55 9.09 7.06
CA GLY A 171 18.70 8.65 6.25
C GLY A 171 18.51 8.77 4.73
N LEU A 172 17.37 9.24 4.25
CA LEU A 172 17.15 9.57 2.85
C LEU A 172 17.40 11.07 2.62
N ASP A 173 18.06 11.41 1.53
CA ASP A 173 18.21 12.80 1.10
C ASP A 173 16.94 13.31 0.39
N GLU A 174 16.79 14.62 0.33
CA GLU A 174 15.61 15.27 -0.27
C GLU A 174 15.39 14.86 -1.75
N PRO A 175 16.42 14.79 -2.63
CA PRO A 175 16.26 14.31 -4.00
C PRO A 175 15.72 12.87 -4.08
N THR A 176 16.12 11.99 -3.18
CA THR A 176 15.64 10.60 -3.12
C THR A 176 14.16 10.57 -2.69
N VAL A 177 13.77 11.36 -1.70
CA VAL A 177 12.36 11.47 -1.28
C VAL A 177 11.49 11.98 -2.41
N ASP A 178 11.94 12.99 -3.16
CA ASP A 178 11.23 13.53 -4.31
C ASP A 178 11.11 12.50 -5.44
N LEU A 179 12.17 11.76 -5.72
CA LEU A 179 12.17 10.69 -6.72
C LEU A 179 11.12 9.61 -6.38
N VAL A 180 11.11 9.14 -5.14
CA VAL A 180 10.14 8.15 -4.64
C VAL A 180 8.72 8.70 -4.74
N THR A 181 8.49 9.94 -4.30
CA THR A 181 7.18 10.60 -4.35
C THR A 181 6.66 10.69 -5.78
N ASN A 182 7.50 11.12 -6.72
CA ASN A 182 7.16 11.22 -8.14
C ASN A 182 6.88 9.84 -8.77
N ALA A 183 7.65 8.81 -8.40
CA ALA A 183 7.41 7.45 -8.85
C ALA A 183 6.04 6.93 -8.36
N LEU A 184 5.72 7.11 -7.08
CA LEU A 184 4.44 6.71 -6.50
C LEU A 184 3.25 7.45 -7.15
N LEU A 185 3.40 8.75 -7.47
CA LEU A 185 2.38 9.52 -8.18
C LEU A 185 2.13 8.96 -9.59
N LYS A 186 3.18 8.63 -10.34
CA LYS A 186 3.05 8.00 -11.65
C LYS A 186 2.37 6.63 -11.58
N MET A 187 2.77 5.78 -10.63
CA MET A 187 2.14 4.47 -10.41
C MET A 187 0.65 4.61 -10.10
N LYS A 188 0.30 5.54 -9.21
CA LYS A 188 -1.09 5.83 -8.87
C LYS A 188 -1.90 6.26 -10.09
N THR A 189 -1.36 7.15 -10.93
CA THR A 189 -2.02 7.61 -12.16
C THR A 189 -2.29 6.45 -13.12
N GLN A 190 -1.32 5.56 -13.32
CA GLN A 190 -1.49 4.39 -14.17
C GLN A 190 -2.62 3.46 -13.66
N LEU A 191 -2.64 3.18 -12.35
CA LEU A 191 -3.67 2.34 -11.75
C LEU A 191 -5.07 2.96 -11.85
N THR A 192 -5.19 4.29 -11.82
CA THR A 192 -6.49 4.97 -11.96
C THR A 192 -6.97 5.06 -13.41
N MET A 193 -6.06 5.06 -14.39
CA MET A 193 -6.41 5.10 -15.82
C MET A 193 -6.78 3.71 -16.39
N GLU A 194 -6.25 2.61 -15.85
CA GLU A 194 -6.49 1.27 -16.37
C GLU A 194 -7.84 0.65 -15.94
N THR A 195 -8.45 1.17 -14.90
CA THR A 195 -9.64 0.53 -14.29
C THR A 195 -10.88 0.46 -15.21
N PRO A 196 -11.23 1.44 -16.07
CA PRO A 196 -12.42 1.32 -16.94
C PRO A 196 -12.24 0.41 -18.16
N ALA A 197 -11.06 0.32 -18.74
CA ALA A 197 -10.85 -0.36 -20.04
C ALA A 197 -10.62 -1.86 -19.93
N LYS A 198 -9.97 -2.36 -18.86
CA LYS A 198 -9.65 -3.79 -18.71
C LYS A 198 -10.79 -4.62 -18.13
N ILE A 199 -11.66 -4.04 -17.33
CA ILE A 199 -12.84 -4.74 -16.80
C ILE A 199 -13.87 -4.98 -17.89
N ALA A 200 -14.01 -4.07 -18.86
CA ALA A 200 -14.89 -4.24 -20.01
C ALA A 200 -14.43 -5.35 -20.99
N ALA A 201 -13.12 -5.56 -21.13
CA ALA A 201 -12.55 -6.56 -22.04
C ALA A 201 -12.43 -7.98 -21.44
N ALA A 202 -12.60 -8.15 -20.13
CA ALA A 202 -12.55 -9.45 -19.46
C ALA A 202 -13.94 -10.09 -19.24
N GLY A 203 -15.01 -9.42 -19.69
CA GLY A 203 -16.40 -9.85 -19.57
C GLY A 203 -17.03 -10.36 -20.89
N GLU A 204 -16.24 -10.52 -21.97
CA GLU A 204 -16.59 -11.21 -23.21
C GLU A 204 -15.83 -12.54 -23.27
#